data_a0703e71020c7a67873f2a8a16aed99f
#
_entry.id   a0703e71020c7a67873f2a8a16aed99f
#
_cell.length_a   1.000
_cell.length_b   1.000
_cell.length_c   1.000
_cell.angle_alpha   90.00
_cell.angle_beta   90.00
_cell.angle_gamma   90.00
#
_symmetry.space_group_name_H-M   'P 1'
#
loop_
_entity.id
_entity.type
_entity.pdbx_description
1 polymer ?
#
loop_
_entity_poly.entity_id
_entity_poly.type
_entity_poly.pdbx_seq_one_letter_code
_entity_poly.pdbx_strand_id
1 'polypeptide(L)'
;MVKEQEQPDGNFPTCPYPNPEIKETMALGMEYAKKCNADLLLATDPDCDRVGIAVKNKAGEHELLTGNQTGMLLLDYICSQRVKHGKMPADPVMVKTSVTMDM
;
A
#
# COMPACT_ATOMS: atom_id res chain seq x y z
N MET A 1 -6.60 -4.38 -12.71
CA MET A 1 -6.80 -2.92 -12.83
C MET A 1 -8.28 -2.60 -12.64
N VAL A 2 -8.59 -1.60 -11.81
CA VAL A 2 -9.95 -1.07 -11.67
C VAL A 2 -10.25 -0.22 -12.89
N LYS A 3 -11.17 -0.67 -13.76
CA LYS A 3 -11.40 -0.07 -15.08
C LYS A 3 -11.86 1.38 -15.03
N GLU A 4 -12.69 1.71 -14.04
CA GLU A 4 -13.24 3.05 -13.83
C GLU A 4 -12.16 4.06 -13.39
N GLN A 5 -11.00 3.58 -12.96
CA GLN A 5 -9.86 4.39 -12.50
C GLN A 5 -8.62 4.19 -13.37
N GLU A 6 -8.74 3.51 -14.49
CA GLU A 6 -7.61 3.24 -15.39
C GLU A 6 -7.14 4.50 -16.13
N GLN A 7 -8.09 5.38 -16.50
CA GLN A 7 -7.78 6.63 -17.17
C GLN A 7 -7.83 7.79 -16.17
N PRO A 8 -6.84 8.70 -16.20
CA PRO A 8 -6.86 9.88 -15.36
C PRO A 8 -8.07 10.77 -15.65
N ASP A 9 -8.75 11.22 -14.57
CA ASP A 9 -9.83 12.19 -14.66
C ASP A 9 -9.71 13.20 -13.51
N GLY A 10 -9.45 14.45 -13.84
CA GLY A 10 -9.28 15.55 -12.88
C GLY A 10 -10.52 15.87 -12.05
N ASN A 11 -11.68 15.33 -12.39
CA ASN A 11 -12.92 15.48 -11.61
C ASN A 11 -13.07 14.40 -10.51
N PHE A 12 -12.22 13.37 -10.51
CA PHE A 12 -12.24 12.27 -9.53
C PHE A 12 -13.62 11.68 -9.29
N PRO A 13 -14.36 11.20 -10.33
CA PRO A 13 -15.76 10.84 -10.22
C PRO A 13 -16.03 9.64 -9.30
N THR A 14 -15.04 8.75 -9.13
CA THR A 14 -15.14 7.56 -8.28
C THR A 14 -14.41 7.69 -6.95
N CYS A 15 -13.68 8.77 -6.74
CA CYS A 15 -12.81 8.95 -5.57
C CYS A 15 -12.56 10.44 -5.30
N PRO A 16 -13.53 11.19 -4.70
CA PRO A 16 -13.41 12.63 -4.47
C PRO A 16 -12.20 13.03 -3.60
N TYR A 17 -11.74 12.13 -2.74
CA TYR A 17 -10.58 12.32 -1.88
C TYR A 17 -9.58 11.18 -2.11
N PRO A 18 -8.68 11.28 -3.11
CA PRO A 18 -7.84 10.17 -3.56
C PRO A 18 -6.63 9.91 -2.64
N ASN A 19 -6.90 9.66 -1.36
CA ASN A 19 -5.90 9.24 -0.39
C ASN A 19 -6.01 7.72 -0.15
N PRO A 20 -5.02 6.92 -0.57
CA PRO A 20 -5.08 5.45 -0.50
C PRO A 20 -4.99 4.89 0.93
N GLU A 21 -4.74 5.72 1.94
CA GLU A 21 -4.81 5.33 3.35
C GLU A 21 -6.23 5.35 3.91
N ILE A 22 -7.20 5.91 3.18
CA ILE A 22 -8.59 6.03 3.60
C ILE A 22 -9.39 4.84 3.05
N LYS A 23 -10.14 4.16 3.92
CA LYS A 23 -10.90 2.96 3.58
C LYS A 23 -11.94 3.22 2.47
N GLU A 24 -12.59 4.36 2.51
CA GLU A 24 -13.60 4.76 1.51
C GLU A 24 -12.97 4.92 0.12
N THR A 25 -11.76 5.42 0.06
CA THR A 25 -10.97 5.55 -1.18
C THR A 25 -10.65 4.20 -1.78
N MET A 26 -10.40 3.20 -0.95
CA MET A 26 -10.07 1.83 -1.36
C MET A 26 -11.30 0.97 -1.65
N ALA A 27 -12.52 1.44 -1.36
CA ALA A 27 -13.74 0.64 -1.41
C ALA A 27 -13.98 -0.01 -2.79
N LEU A 28 -13.85 0.75 -3.88
CA LEU A 28 -14.02 0.24 -5.25
C LEU A 28 -12.97 -0.83 -5.57
N GLY A 29 -11.71 -0.58 -5.21
CA GLY A 29 -10.63 -1.55 -5.38
C GLY A 29 -10.85 -2.83 -4.58
N MET A 30 -11.34 -2.72 -3.35
CA MET A 30 -11.68 -3.88 -2.51
C MET A 30 -12.82 -4.71 -3.11
N GLU A 31 -13.82 -4.06 -3.70
CA GLU A 31 -14.91 -4.75 -4.41
C GLU A 31 -14.37 -5.54 -5.62
N TYR A 32 -13.51 -4.92 -6.42
CA TYR A 32 -12.81 -5.60 -7.52
C TYR A 32 -11.93 -6.75 -7.01
N ALA A 33 -11.18 -6.55 -5.93
CA ALA A 33 -10.34 -7.58 -5.35
C ALA A 33 -11.15 -8.80 -4.89
N LYS A 34 -12.33 -8.58 -4.31
CA LYS A 34 -13.28 -9.67 -3.96
C LYS A 34 -13.76 -10.41 -5.20
N LYS A 35 -14.18 -9.69 -6.25
CA LYS A 35 -14.66 -10.28 -7.52
C LYS A 35 -13.59 -11.14 -8.21
N CYS A 36 -12.33 -10.68 -8.17
CA CYS A 36 -11.20 -11.39 -8.79
C CYS A 36 -10.55 -12.42 -7.86
N ASN A 37 -11.02 -12.54 -6.61
CA ASN A 37 -10.40 -13.35 -5.58
C ASN A 37 -8.91 -13.03 -5.36
N ALA A 38 -8.55 -11.75 -5.42
CA ALA A 38 -7.18 -11.29 -5.27
C ALA A 38 -6.69 -11.41 -3.82
N ASP A 39 -5.42 -11.75 -3.64
CA ASP A 39 -4.80 -11.83 -2.32
C ASP A 39 -4.31 -10.47 -1.84
N LEU A 40 -4.00 -9.58 -2.78
CA LEU A 40 -3.40 -8.28 -2.55
C LEU A 40 -4.08 -7.21 -3.41
N LEU A 41 -4.35 -6.06 -2.81
CA LEU A 41 -4.78 -4.84 -3.49
C LEU A 41 -3.73 -3.75 -3.24
N LEU A 42 -3.30 -3.10 -4.31
CA LEU A 42 -2.40 -1.94 -4.28
C LEU A 42 -3.09 -0.75 -4.92
N ALA A 43 -2.97 0.41 -4.31
CA ALA A 43 -3.42 1.68 -4.88
C ALA A 43 -2.41 2.78 -4.59
N THR A 44 -2.28 3.72 -5.51
CA THR A 44 -1.51 4.96 -5.31
C THR A 44 -2.46 6.15 -5.31
N ASP A 45 -2.01 7.27 -4.79
CA ASP A 45 -2.66 8.55 -5.04
C ASP A 45 -2.26 9.11 -6.44
N PRO A 46 -2.84 10.23 -6.89
CA PRO A 46 -2.67 10.69 -8.27
C PRO A 46 -1.24 11.03 -8.68
N ASP A 47 -0.41 11.52 -7.78
CA ASP A 47 1.00 11.83 -8.01
C ASP A 47 1.95 10.69 -7.61
N CYS A 48 1.39 9.56 -7.14
CA CYS A 48 2.10 8.31 -6.84
C CYS A 48 3.19 8.43 -5.76
N ASP A 49 3.08 9.39 -4.87
CA ASP A 49 4.00 9.53 -3.73
C ASP A 49 3.56 8.70 -2.50
N ARG A 50 2.32 8.24 -2.47
CA ARG A 50 1.75 7.36 -1.44
C ARG A 50 1.25 6.06 -2.02
N VAL A 51 1.26 4.99 -1.20
CA VAL A 51 0.70 3.69 -1.54
C VAL A 51 -0.21 3.18 -0.43
N GLY A 52 -1.41 2.74 -0.80
CA GLY A 52 -2.30 1.99 0.08
C GLY A 52 -2.27 0.52 -0.26
N ILE A 53 -2.27 -0.32 0.76
CA ILE A 53 -2.20 -1.78 0.63
C ILE A 53 -3.33 -2.41 1.42
N ALA A 54 -4.10 -3.28 0.77
CA ALA A 54 -5.03 -4.16 1.47
C ALA A 54 -4.70 -5.60 1.18
N VAL A 55 -4.71 -6.42 2.21
CA VAL A 55 -4.39 -7.85 2.14
C VAL A 55 -5.59 -8.68 2.53
N LYS A 56 -5.74 -9.83 1.89
CA LYS A 56 -6.80 -10.77 2.19
C LYS A 56 -6.46 -11.53 3.47
N ASN A 57 -7.33 -11.46 4.45
CA ASN A 57 -7.19 -12.19 5.70
C ASN A 57 -7.67 -13.66 5.58
N LYS A 58 -7.50 -14.44 6.65
CA LYS A 58 -7.92 -15.85 6.70
C LYS A 58 -9.43 -16.03 6.54
N ALA A 59 -10.24 -15.02 6.85
CA ALA A 59 -11.68 -15.03 6.65
C ALA A 59 -12.10 -14.70 5.21
N GLY A 60 -11.15 -14.35 4.34
CA GLY A 60 -11.40 -13.99 2.94
C GLY A 60 -11.77 -12.52 2.74
N GLU A 61 -11.64 -11.68 3.77
CA GLU A 61 -11.88 -10.26 3.70
C GLU A 61 -10.59 -9.48 3.52
N HIS A 62 -10.65 -8.33 2.82
CA HIS A 62 -9.50 -7.46 2.64
C HIS A 62 -9.38 -6.46 3.79
N GLU A 63 -8.22 -6.46 4.44
CA GLU A 63 -7.85 -5.53 5.51
C GLU A 63 -6.84 -4.53 5.01
N LEU A 64 -7.12 -3.25 5.25
CA LEU A 64 -6.23 -2.15 4.88
C LEU A 64 -5.09 -2.06 5.89
N LEU A 65 -3.86 -2.03 5.39
CA LEU A 65 -2.67 -1.75 6.21
C LEU A 65 -2.46 -0.25 6.32
N THR A 66 -2.06 0.21 7.49
CA THR A 66 -1.63 1.60 7.68
C THR A 66 -0.29 1.86 7.00
N GLY A 67 0.02 3.14 6.70
CA GLY A 67 1.32 3.51 6.14
C GLY A 67 2.48 3.06 7.04
N ASN A 68 2.34 3.18 8.36
CA ASN A 68 3.34 2.73 9.32
C ASN A 68 3.55 1.21 9.29
N GLN A 69 2.48 0.43 9.26
CA GLN A 69 2.57 -1.04 9.12
C GLN A 69 3.26 -1.43 7.82
N THR A 70 2.88 -0.79 6.71
CA THR A 70 3.50 -1.02 5.40
C THR A 70 4.99 -0.68 5.44
N GLY A 71 5.37 0.46 6.02
CA GLY A 71 6.77 0.87 6.16
C GLY A 71 7.61 -0.13 6.96
N MET A 72 7.08 -0.65 8.06
CA MET A 72 7.75 -1.66 8.88
C MET A 72 7.95 -2.98 8.13
N LEU A 73 6.91 -3.46 7.45
CA LEU A 73 6.99 -4.69 6.66
C LEU A 73 8.01 -4.58 5.52
N LEU A 74 8.04 -3.44 4.83
CA LEU A 74 9.01 -3.18 3.77
C LEU A 74 10.44 -3.10 4.31
N LEU A 75 10.64 -2.43 5.43
CA LEU A 75 11.96 -2.33 6.07
C LEU A 75 12.48 -3.71 6.46
N ASP A 76 11.68 -4.51 7.16
CA ASP A 76 12.05 -5.87 7.55
C ASP A 76 12.38 -6.73 6.33
N TYR A 77 11.52 -6.73 5.31
CA TYR A 77 11.74 -7.50 4.10
C TYR A 77 13.02 -7.08 3.37
N ILE A 78 13.22 -5.79 3.14
CA ILE A 78 14.39 -5.28 2.41
C ILE A 78 15.68 -5.63 3.16
N CYS A 79 15.72 -5.39 4.48
CA CYS A 79 16.90 -5.67 5.30
C CYS A 79 17.20 -7.17 5.32
N SER A 80 16.21 -8.02 5.58
CA SER A 80 16.38 -9.47 5.62
C SER A 80 16.87 -10.04 4.29
N GLN A 81 16.32 -9.59 3.16
CA GLN A 81 16.72 -10.04 1.83
C GLN A 81 18.14 -9.55 1.46
N ARG A 82 18.48 -8.32 1.83
CA ARG A 82 19.85 -7.80 1.59
C ARG A 82 20.90 -8.57 2.39
N VAL A 83 20.61 -8.91 3.64
CA VAL A 83 21.49 -9.77 4.46
C VAL A 83 21.61 -11.14 3.82
N LYS A 84 20.49 -11.77 3.49
CA LYS A 84 20.46 -13.11 2.87
C LYS A 84 21.27 -13.20 1.57
N HIS A 85 21.24 -12.15 0.75
CA HIS A 85 21.93 -12.11 -0.53
C HIS A 85 23.31 -11.45 -0.49
N GLY A 86 23.83 -11.12 0.71
CA GLY A 86 25.14 -10.47 0.87
C GLY A 86 25.23 -9.07 0.24
N LYS A 87 24.09 -8.36 0.13
CA LYS A 87 23.97 -7.03 -0.48
C LYS A 87 23.71 -5.92 0.55
N MET A 88 23.82 -6.22 1.84
CA MET A 88 23.68 -5.22 2.88
C MET A 88 24.90 -4.30 2.87
N PRO A 89 24.75 -2.95 2.86
CA PRO A 89 25.86 -2.02 3.03
C PRO A 89 26.54 -2.23 4.39
N ALA A 90 27.82 -1.84 4.48
CA ALA A 90 28.56 -1.91 5.74
C ALA A 90 27.97 -0.97 6.82
N ASP A 91 27.41 0.15 6.38
CA ASP A 91 26.78 1.15 7.25
C ASP A 91 25.39 1.50 6.72
N PRO A 92 24.38 0.67 7.00
CA PRO A 92 23.01 0.90 6.51
C PRO A 92 22.33 2.02 7.30
N VAL A 93 21.65 2.91 6.59
CA VAL A 93 20.90 4.03 7.17
C VAL A 93 19.43 3.92 6.78
N MET A 94 18.56 4.11 7.77
CA MET A 94 17.11 4.28 7.57
C MET A 94 16.69 5.63 8.14
N VAL A 95 15.86 6.34 7.39
CA VAL A 95 15.34 7.65 7.80
C VAL A 95 13.82 7.59 7.90
N LYS A 96 13.28 8.11 8.98
CA LYS A 96 11.83 8.29 9.19
C LYS A 96 11.52 9.72 9.59
N THR A 97 10.29 10.15 9.42
CA THR A 97 9.81 11.44 9.95
C THR A 97 9.43 11.32 11.43
N SER A 98 9.29 12.46 12.13
CA SER A 98 8.86 12.50 13.53
C SER A 98 7.41 12.02 13.74
N VAL A 99 6.58 12.06 12.70
CA VAL A 99 5.18 11.60 12.74
C VAL A 99 5.01 10.11 12.45
N THR A 100 6.07 9.45 12.01
CA THR A 100 6.10 7.99 11.84
C THR A 100 6.29 7.34 13.21
N MET A 101 5.70 6.15 13.42
CA MET A 101 5.83 5.41 14.69
C MET A 101 7.29 5.22 15.10
N ASP A 102 7.53 5.07 16.39
CA ASP A 102 8.84 4.69 16.92
C ASP A 102 9.20 3.26 16.50
N MET A 103 10.40 3.12 15.99
CA MET A 103 10.92 1.85 15.48
C MET A 103 12.18 1.46 16.26
#